data_e7d9d99a680a429433e65da9742fa198
#
_entry.id   e7d9d99a680a429433e65da9742fa198
#
_cell.length_a   1.000
_cell.length_b   1.000
_cell.length_c   1.000
_cell.angle_alpha   90.00
_cell.angle_beta   90.00
_cell.angle_gamma   90.00
#
_symmetry.space_group_name_H-M   'P 1'
#
loop_
_entity.id
_entity.type
_entity.pdbx_description
1 polymer ?
#
loop_
_entity_poly.entity_id
_entity_poly.type
_entity_poly.pdbx_seq_one_letter_code
_entity_poly.pdbx_strand_id
1 'polypeptide(L)'
;MGDSDGTDHNLQRWVRRCNARDLTRFAPLRIGDVSIGWIPKEHLPRFQNHSNVFGVTEAEVWLQEHLSIPAARTSAVGEVLAEWRKCGWIPGWRDELYRVSTRFDAEPLMLVERAAAQPLGICSYGVHLNGFVQKPDGLWMWLARRAQDRPNYPGYLDHLVAGGLTAGQSAWEVAIRECWEEAGVPESLAQRCRPTGFITVFMDHYGLIKRDLLFTYDLELPEDFEPENTDGEVEDFQLLPIEEVVRLVAETDEVKLNCNLVLLDFFVRHGILTPEHPHYSEIVLGLRAGGSA
;
A
#
# COMPACT_ATOMS: atom_id res chain seq x y z
N MET A 1 33.97 -20.78 -14.75
CA MET A 1 34.18 -19.34 -14.80
C MET A 1 33.30 -18.84 -15.90
N GLY A 2 32.06 -18.57 -15.57
CA GLY A 2 31.07 -17.97 -16.48
C GLY A 2 30.97 -16.51 -16.07
N ASP A 3 31.16 -15.62 -17.03
CA ASP A 3 30.97 -14.20 -16.87
C ASP A 3 29.54 -13.96 -16.37
N SER A 4 29.43 -13.54 -15.11
CA SER A 4 28.22 -12.87 -14.63
C SER A 4 28.18 -11.53 -15.36
N ASP A 5 27.37 -11.48 -16.39
CA ASP A 5 27.01 -10.24 -17.07
C ASP A 5 26.43 -9.30 -16.00
N GLY A 6 27.24 -8.31 -15.62
CA GLY A 6 26.96 -7.41 -14.51
C GLY A 6 25.90 -6.38 -14.89
N THR A 7 24.69 -6.82 -15.09
CA THR A 7 23.52 -5.94 -14.99
C THR A 7 23.34 -5.64 -13.50
N ASP A 8 23.97 -4.54 -13.06
CA ASP A 8 23.71 -3.92 -11.77
C ASP A 8 22.24 -3.47 -11.78
N HIS A 9 21.36 -4.42 -11.46
CA HIS A 9 19.92 -4.19 -11.43
C HIS A 9 19.63 -3.10 -10.42
N ASN A 10 19.17 -1.94 -10.87
CA ASN A 10 18.86 -0.78 -10.05
C ASN A 10 17.62 -1.01 -9.16
N LEU A 11 17.58 -2.18 -8.50
CA LEU A 11 16.46 -2.63 -7.66
C LEU A 11 16.28 -1.75 -6.42
N GLN A 12 17.36 -1.25 -5.84
CA GLN A 12 17.36 -0.40 -4.63
C GLN A 12 16.64 0.94 -4.84
N ARG A 13 16.44 1.39 -6.09
CA ARG A 13 15.72 2.62 -6.40
C ARG A 13 14.31 2.64 -5.80
N TRP A 14 13.66 1.49 -5.72
CA TRP A 14 12.30 1.39 -5.23
C TRP A 14 12.21 1.58 -3.72
N VAL A 15 13.10 0.97 -2.94
CA VAL A 15 13.13 1.20 -1.48
C VAL A 15 13.53 2.64 -1.16
N ARG A 16 14.45 3.23 -1.94
CA ARG A 16 14.81 4.65 -1.81
C ARG A 16 13.61 5.55 -2.11
N ARG A 17 12.92 5.32 -3.22
CA ARG A 17 11.77 6.12 -3.67
C ARG A 17 10.59 6.00 -2.70
N CYS A 18 10.24 4.78 -2.28
CA CYS A 18 9.11 4.54 -1.37
C CYS A 18 9.37 4.97 0.09
N ASN A 19 10.59 5.39 0.42
CA ASN A 19 10.96 5.94 1.72
C ASN A 19 11.43 7.40 1.65
N ALA A 20 11.41 8.03 0.46
CA ALA A 20 11.84 9.40 0.26
C ALA A 20 10.81 10.39 0.81
N ARG A 21 11.17 11.16 1.84
CA ARG A 21 10.32 12.19 2.43
C ARG A 21 11.14 13.27 3.14
N ASP A 22 10.64 14.48 3.10
CA ASP A 22 11.14 15.60 3.90
C ASP A 22 10.03 16.06 4.86
N LEU A 23 10.05 15.53 6.08
CA LEU A 23 9.03 15.84 7.10
C LEU A 23 9.08 17.29 7.60
N THR A 24 10.09 18.07 7.28
CA THR A 24 10.13 19.50 7.63
C THR A 24 9.04 20.32 6.91
N ARG A 25 8.52 19.79 5.80
CA ARG A 25 7.41 20.37 5.02
C ARG A 25 6.03 20.07 5.58
N PHE A 26 5.96 19.18 6.57
CA PHE A 26 4.70 18.67 7.13
C PHE A 26 4.60 19.00 8.61
N ALA A 27 3.37 19.12 9.09
CA ALA A 27 3.01 19.18 10.50
C ALA A 27 2.39 17.84 10.91
N PRO A 28 2.81 17.23 12.03
CA PRO A 28 2.19 16.00 12.51
C PRO A 28 0.72 16.27 12.90
N LEU A 29 -0.16 15.34 12.53
CA LEU A 29 -1.54 15.27 13.00
C LEU A 29 -1.58 14.37 14.24
N ARG A 30 -2.15 14.84 15.35
CA ARG A 30 -2.11 14.17 16.64
C ARG A 30 -3.47 13.94 17.27
N ILE A 31 -3.55 12.88 18.09
CA ILE A 31 -4.60 12.65 19.08
C ILE A 31 -3.90 12.49 20.42
N GLY A 32 -4.02 13.48 21.30
CA GLY A 32 -3.18 13.56 22.50
C GLY A 32 -1.69 13.51 22.14
N ASP A 33 -0.93 12.61 22.77
CA ASP A 33 0.50 12.46 22.50
C ASP A 33 0.83 11.58 21.26
N VAL A 34 -0.19 11.02 20.61
CA VAL A 34 0.01 10.08 19.50
C VAL A 34 -0.01 10.82 18.16
N SER A 35 1.05 10.72 17.37
CA SER A 35 1.06 11.18 15.97
C SER A 35 0.39 10.13 15.08
N ILE A 36 -0.69 10.53 14.42
CA ILE A 36 -1.51 9.64 13.58
C ILE A 36 -1.37 9.92 12.08
N GLY A 37 -0.83 11.07 11.71
CA GLY A 37 -0.71 11.49 10.32
C GLY A 37 0.21 12.68 10.14
N TRP A 38 0.25 13.20 8.89
CA TRP A 38 1.12 14.28 8.48
C TRP A 38 0.40 15.21 7.51
N ILE A 39 0.27 16.47 7.87
CA ILE A 39 -0.43 17.50 7.10
C ILE A 39 0.59 18.41 6.42
N PRO A 40 0.55 18.61 5.09
CA PRO A 40 1.37 19.62 4.43
C PRO A 40 1.16 21.00 5.09
N LYS A 41 2.23 21.71 5.40
CA LYS A 41 2.13 23.03 6.06
C LYS A 41 1.30 24.04 5.27
N GLU A 42 1.30 23.94 3.97
CA GLU A 42 0.46 24.76 3.07
C GLU A 42 -1.05 24.49 3.23
N HIS A 43 -1.43 23.33 3.79
CA HIS A 43 -2.83 22.98 4.04
C HIS A 43 -3.34 23.39 5.43
N LEU A 44 -2.48 23.84 6.36
CA LEU A 44 -2.86 24.24 7.72
C LEU A 44 -4.03 25.25 7.79
N PRO A 45 -4.13 26.27 6.89
CA PRO A 45 -5.26 27.18 6.90
C PRO A 45 -6.63 26.51 6.77
N ARG A 46 -6.71 25.36 6.07
CA ARG A 46 -7.97 24.60 5.93
C ARG A 46 -8.42 24.02 7.27
N PHE A 47 -7.48 23.51 8.06
CA PHE A 47 -7.75 22.96 9.38
C PHE A 47 -8.11 24.05 10.39
N GLN A 48 -7.51 25.26 10.29
CA GLN A 48 -7.84 26.41 11.13
C GLN A 48 -9.31 26.84 11.02
N ASN A 49 -9.93 26.66 9.85
CA ASN A 49 -11.33 26.97 9.63
C ASN A 49 -12.29 26.06 10.43
N HIS A 50 -11.81 24.95 10.98
CA HIS A 50 -12.56 23.97 11.76
C HIS A 50 -12.02 23.87 13.19
N SER A 51 -11.88 25.02 13.87
CA SER A 51 -11.25 25.14 15.18
C SER A 51 -11.99 24.40 16.33
N ASN A 52 -13.24 24.02 16.11
CA ASN A 52 -14.00 23.14 17.01
C ASN A 52 -13.57 21.65 16.90
N VAL A 53 -12.91 21.25 15.81
CA VAL A 53 -12.41 19.89 15.60
C VAL A 53 -10.90 19.83 15.73
N PHE A 54 -10.19 20.81 15.17
CA PHE A 54 -8.73 20.83 15.11
C PHE A 54 -8.14 22.03 15.84
N GLY A 55 -7.13 21.78 16.68
CA GLY A 55 -6.18 22.81 17.08
C GLY A 55 -5.01 22.83 16.09
N VAL A 56 -4.52 24.01 15.75
CA VAL A 56 -3.50 24.19 14.69
C VAL A 56 -2.47 25.21 15.11
N THR A 57 -1.20 24.86 14.99
CA THR A 57 -0.06 25.77 15.02
C THR A 57 0.77 25.58 13.73
N GLU A 58 1.85 26.34 13.55
CA GLU A 58 2.82 26.12 12.48
C GLU A 58 3.56 24.78 12.63
N ALA A 59 3.62 24.24 13.86
CA ALA A 59 4.39 23.05 14.20
C ALA A 59 3.57 21.76 14.16
N GLU A 60 2.28 21.82 14.47
CA GLU A 60 1.43 20.62 14.59
C GLU A 60 -0.07 20.93 14.41
N VAL A 61 -0.83 19.88 14.11
CA VAL A 61 -2.30 19.83 14.11
C VAL A 61 -2.72 18.74 15.11
N TRP A 62 -3.74 19.02 15.92
CA TRP A 62 -4.28 18.00 16.85
C TRP A 62 -5.81 18.04 16.88
N LEU A 63 -6.42 16.91 17.25
CA LEU A 63 -7.85 16.86 17.53
C LEU A 63 -8.12 17.48 18.91
N GLN A 64 -9.20 18.25 19.00
CA GLN A 64 -9.60 18.92 20.25
C GLN A 64 -9.88 17.91 21.37
N GLU A 65 -9.49 18.23 22.61
CA GLU A 65 -9.56 17.33 23.76
C GLU A 65 -10.98 16.88 24.12
N HIS A 66 -12.00 17.71 23.86
CA HIS A 66 -13.39 17.33 24.09
C HIS A 66 -13.87 16.18 23.23
N LEU A 67 -13.18 15.91 22.12
CA LEU A 67 -13.38 14.71 21.27
C LEU A 67 -12.69 13.49 21.91
N SER A 68 -13.13 13.13 23.13
CA SER A 68 -12.40 12.19 23.99
C SER A 68 -12.55 10.72 23.59
N ILE A 69 -13.61 10.36 22.85
CA ILE A 69 -13.88 8.97 22.44
C ILE A 69 -13.78 8.77 20.92
N PRO A 70 -13.44 7.57 20.45
CA PRO A 70 -13.31 7.29 19.01
C PRO A 70 -14.52 7.67 18.16
N ALA A 71 -15.73 7.40 18.65
CA ALA A 71 -16.97 7.73 17.95
C ALA A 71 -17.15 9.24 17.75
N ALA A 72 -16.84 10.06 18.77
CA ALA A 72 -16.91 11.53 18.67
C ALA A 72 -15.91 12.06 17.63
N ARG A 73 -14.67 11.54 17.62
CA ARG A 73 -13.65 11.91 16.63
C ARG A 73 -14.09 11.53 15.22
N THR A 74 -14.58 10.30 15.04
CA THR A 74 -15.08 9.80 13.76
C THR A 74 -16.20 10.71 13.22
N SER A 75 -17.19 11.07 14.03
CA SER A 75 -18.29 11.96 13.63
C SER A 75 -17.79 13.35 13.27
N ALA A 76 -17.04 13.99 14.15
CA ALA A 76 -16.57 15.36 13.97
C ALA A 76 -15.64 15.50 12.76
N VAL A 77 -14.68 14.59 12.62
CA VAL A 77 -13.79 14.57 11.44
C VAL A 77 -14.58 14.23 10.18
N GLY A 78 -15.51 13.29 10.24
CA GLY A 78 -16.36 12.90 9.12
C GLY A 78 -17.18 14.06 8.54
N GLU A 79 -17.73 14.94 9.40
CA GLU A 79 -18.45 16.14 8.99
C GLU A 79 -17.54 17.12 8.23
N VAL A 80 -16.32 17.34 8.72
CA VAL A 80 -15.32 18.19 8.04
C VAL A 80 -14.92 17.57 6.69
N LEU A 81 -14.66 16.26 6.64
CA LEU A 81 -14.32 15.57 5.39
C LEU A 81 -15.44 15.64 4.36
N ALA A 82 -16.70 15.55 4.80
CA ALA A 82 -17.87 15.70 3.91
C ALA A 82 -17.98 17.12 3.34
N GLU A 83 -17.61 18.15 4.10
CA GLU A 83 -17.52 19.52 3.62
C GLU A 83 -16.38 19.68 2.60
N TRP A 84 -15.20 19.13 2.90
CA TRP A 84 -14.06 19.15 1.98
C TRP A 84 -14.32 18.39 0.68
N ARG A 85 -15.10 17.30 0.73
CA ARG A 85 -15.60 16.60 -0.46
C ARG A 85 -16.44 17.55 -1.34
N LYS A 86 -17.38 18.30 -0.75
CA LYS A 86 -18.24 19.25 -1.50
C LYS A 86 -17.43 20.35 -2.18
N CYS A 87 -16.32 20.77 -1.57
CA CYS A 87 -15.38 21.74 -2.14
C CYS A 87 -14.38 21.11 -3.13
N GLY A 88 -14.46 19.82 -3.43
CA GLY A 88 -13.59 19.11 -4.36
C GLY A 88 -12.16 18.87 -3.86
N TRP A 89 -11.90 19.07 -2.55
CA TRP A 89 -10.55 18.86 -2.01
C TRP A 89 -10.24 17.39 -1.71
N ILE A 90 -11.27 16.57 -1.47
CA ILE A 90 -11.12 15.12 -1.32
C ILE A 90 -11.83 14.43 -2.50
N PRO A 91 -11.13 14.16 -3.60
CA PRO A 91 -11.66 13.38 -4.72
C PRO A 91 -11.68 11.89 -4.39
N GLY A 92 -12.43 11.11 -5.18
CA GLY A 92 -12.40 9.64 -5.09
C GLY A 92 -13.07 9.07 -3.86
N TRP A 93 -14.09 9.74 -3.34
CA TRP A 93 -14.90 9.28 -2.20
C TRP A 93 -15.56 7.93 -2.47
N ARG A 94 -15.46 6.99 -1.51
CA ARG A 94 -15.88 5.59 -1.66
C ARG A 94 -17.00 5.15 -0.71
N ASP A 95 -17.28 5.94 0.35
CA ASP A 95 -18.12 5.52 1.49
C ASP A 95 -17.53 4.29 2.22
N GLU A 96 -16.21 4.17 2.20
CA GLU A 96 -15.44 3.16 2.90
C GLU A 96 -14.63 3.78 4.04
N LEU A 97 -14.72 3.19 5.22
CA LEU A 97 -14.00 3.70 6.39
C LEU A 97 -12.70 2.94 6.62
N TYR A 98 -11.62 3.69 6.79
CA TYR A 98 -10.32 3.19 7.20
C TYR A 98 -10.08 3.44 8.68
N ARG A 99 -9.41 2.51 9.32
CA ARG A 99 -9.02 2.64 10.72
C ARG A 99 -7.82 3.56 10.87
N VAL A 100 -7.85 4.42 11.87
CA VAL A 100 -6.70 5.18 12.36
C VAL A 100 -6.29 4.62 13.69
N SER A 101 -5.15 3.99 13.76
CA SER A 101 -4.67 3.30 14.97
C SER A 101 -3.14 3.41 15.09
N THR A 102 -2.60 3.16 16.26
CA THR A 102 -1.16 3.15 16.52
C THR A 102 -0.46 1.92 15.95
N ARG A 103 -1.20 0.82 15.83
CA ARG A 103 -0.81 -0.46 15.22
C ARG A 103 -2.03 -1.11 14.61
N PHE A 104 -1.82 -2.01 13.66
CA PHE A 104 -2.93 -2.72 13.01
C PHE A 104 -3.83 -3.49 13.98
N ASP A 105 -3.25 -4.10 15.00
CA ASP A 105 -3.95 -4.90 16.02
C ASP A 105 -4.51 -4.07 17.20
N ALA A 106 -4.25 -2.76 17.24
CA ALA A 106 -4.76 -1.88 18.30
C ALA A 106 -6.20 -1.43 18.00
N GLU A 107 -6.96 -1.09 19.05
CA GLU A 107 -8.26 -0.45 18.89
C GLU A 107 -8.14 0.85 18.10
N PRO A 108 -9.06 1.13 17.17
CA PRO A 108 -9.03 2.35 16.40
C PRO A 108 -9.24 3.59 17.28
N LEU A 109 -8.38 4.58 17.11
CA LEU A 109 -8.54 5.90 17.73
C LEU A 109 -9.68 6.68 17.07
N MET A 110 -9.95 6.46 15.81
CA MET A 110 -11.09 6.93 15.01
C MET A 110 -11.17 6.16 13.70
N LEU A 111 -12.26 6.37 12.96
CA LEU A 111 -12.41 5.93 11.57
C LEU A 111 -12.46 7.15 10.65
N VAL A 112 -11.93 7.03 9.45
CA VAL A 112 -11.98 8.09 8.43
C VAL A 112 -12.34 7.52 7.07
N GLU A 113 -12.95 8.34 6.23
CA GLU A 113 -13.15 7.99 4.82
C GLU A 113 -11.83 7.62 4.13
N ARG A 114 -11.83 6.56 3.35
CA ARG A 114 -10.67 6.04 2.60
C ARG A 114 -9.98 7.12 1.77
N ALA A 115 -10.76 7.95 1.06
CA ALA A 115 -10.24 9.02 0.23
C ALA A 115 -9.47 10.09 1.01
N ALA A 116 -9.71 10.21 2.32
CA ALA A 116 -9.03 11.16 3.21
C ALA A 116 -7.70 10.64 3.76
N ALA A 117 -7.37 9.36 3.58
CA ALA A 117 -6.16 8.77 4.16
C ALA A 117 -4.89 9.50 3.74
N GLN A 118 -4.69 9.72 2.46
CA GLN A 118 -3.51 10.44 1.95
C GLN A 118 -3.55 11.94 2.25
N PRO A 119 -4.66 12.70 2.08
CA PRO A 119 -4.75 14.09 2.52
C PRO A 119 -4.44 14.31 4.00
N LEU A 120 -4.75 13.36 4.88
CA LEU A 120 -4.43 13.41 6.30
C LEU A 120 -3.07 12.74 6.62
N GLY A 121 -2.39 12.12 5.65
CA GLY A 121 -1.11 11.43 5.82
C GLY A 121 -1.17 10.30 6.85
N ILE A 122 -2.33 9.67 7.03
CA ILE A 122 -2.52 8.52 7.92
C ILE A 122 -2.04 7.24 7.27
N CYS A 123 -1.76 6.22 8.11
CA CYS A 123 -1.40 4.90 7.61
C CYS A 123 -2.62 4.18 7.05
N SER A 124 -2.51 3.75 5.79
CA SER A 124 -3.45 2.84 5.15
C SER A 124 -2.96 1.40 5.26
N TYR A 125 -3.90 0.46 5.31
CA TYR A 125 -3.59 -0.96 5.33
C TYR A 125 -4.12 -1.63 4.08
N GLY A 126 -3.37 -2.60 3.55
CA GLY A 126 -3.75 -3.36 2.37
C GLY A 126 -3.18 -4.77 2.39
N VAL A 127 -3.64 -5.58 1.45
CA VAL A 127 -3.09 -6.90 1.15
C VAL A 127 -2.56 -6.92 -0.26
N HIS A 128 -1.46 -7.63 -0.47
CA HIS A 128 -0.93 -7.97 -1.78
C HIS A 128 -0.60 -9.44 -1.82
N LEU A 129 -1.00 -10.13 -2.89
CA LEU A 129 -0.81 -11.55 -3.06
C LEU A 129 -0.02 -11.82 -4.33
N ASN A 130 1.14 -12.45 -4.18
CA ASN A 130 1.95 -12.98 -5.26
C ASN A 130 1.38 -14.34 -5.68
N GLY A 131 0.79 -14.43 -6.87
CA GLY A 131 0.42 -15.69 -7.49
C GLY A 131 1.58 -16.21 -8.33
N PHE A 132 2.05 -17.43 -8.07
CA PHE A 132 3.17 -18.00 -8.79
C PHE A 132 2.94 -19.47 -9.15
N VAL A 133 3.65 -19.94 -10.15
CA VAL A 133 3.61 -21.32 -10.65
C VAL A 133 5.02 -21.86 -10.62
N GLN A 134 5.22 -23.04 -10.02
CA GLN A 134 6.49 -23.77 -10.10
C GLN A 134 6.43 -24.71 -11.31
N LYS A 135 7.24 -24.45 -12.33
CA LYS A 135 7.36 -25.28 -13.53
C LYS A 135 8.69 -26.02 -13.55
N PRO A 136 8.86 -27.06 -14.42
CA PRO A 136 10.12 -27.78 -14.54
C PRO A 136 11.31 -26.90 -14.97
N ASP A 137 11.05 -25.83 -15.69
CA ASP A 137 12.03 -24.86 -16.18
C ASP A 137 12.26 -23.67 -15.25
N GLY A 138 11.55 -23.59 -14.11
CA GLY A 138 11.76 -22.55 -13.12
C GLY A 138 10.46 -22.00 -12.53
N LEU A 139 10.59 -20.87 -11.84
CA LEU A 139 9.50 -20.17 -11.19
C LEU A 139 8.89 -19.14 -12.15
N TRP A 140 7.57 -19.15 -12.24
CA TRP A 140 6.79 -18.22 -13.03
C TRP A 140 5.85 -17.42 -12.14
N MET A 141 5.58 -16.15 -12.47
CA MET A 141 4.73 -15.26 -11.66
C MET A 141 3.62 -14.66 -12.51
N TRP A 142 2.41 -14.65 -11.96
CA TRP A 142 1.28 -13.93 -12.50
C TRP A 142 1.35 -12.44 -12.13
N LEU A 143 1.27 -11.59 -13.15
CA LEU A 143 1.06 -10.15 -13.00
C LEU A 143 -0.25 -9.77 -13.66
N ALA A 144 -0.99 -8.85 -13.04
CA ALA A 144 -2.24 -8.30 -13.53
C ALA A 144 -1.98 -6.92 -14.17
N ARG A 145 -2.47 -6.67 -15.36
CA ARG A 145 -2.47 -5.32 -15.94
C ARG A 145 -3.75 -4.60 -15.53
N ARG A 146 -3.59 -3.48 -14.87
CA ARG A 146 -4.70 -2.64 -14.41
C ARG A 146 -5.46 -2.05 -15.58
N ALA A 147 -6.78 -2.03 -15.49
CA ALA A 147 -7.64 -1.44 -16.52
C ALA A 147 -7.34 0.07 -16.71
N GLN A 148 -7.51 0.56 -17.94
CA GLN A 148 -7.16 1.93 -18.33
C GLN A 148 -8.05 3.00 -17.69
N ASP A 149 -9.23 2.63 -17.22
CA ASP A 149 -10.20 3.52 -16.56
C ASP A 149 -9.95 3.68 -15.05
N ARG A 150 -8.96 2.98 -14.50
CA ARG A 150 -8.62 3.08 -13.06
C ARG A 150 -8.06 4.46 -12.74
N PRO A 151 -8.56 5.12 -11.65
CA PRO A 151 -8.12 6.47 -11.29
C PRO A 151 -6.64 6.55 -10.86
N ASN A 152 -6.09 5.42 -10.39
CA ASN A 152 -4.70 5.34 -9.94
C ASN A 152 -3.95 4.27 -10.74
N TYR A 153 -2.79 4.65 -11.31
CA TYR A 153 -1.93 3.74 -12.08
C TYR A 153 -2.65 2.98 -13.20
N PRO A 154 -3.40 3.67 -14.12
CA PRO A 154 -4.02 3.00 -15.27
C PRO A 154 -2.97 2.32 -16.14
N GLY A 155 -3.21 1.08 -16.56
CA GLY A 155 -2.33 0.30 -17.43
C GLY A 155 -1.03 -0.21 -16.82
N TYR A 156 -0.75 0.09 -15.54
CA TYR A 156 0.43 -0.45 -14.83
C TYR A 156 0.24 -1.93 -14.49
N LEU A 157 1.36 -2.63 -14.33
CA LEU A 157 1.37 -4.00 -13.81
C LEU A 157 1.22 -3.97 -12.28
N ASP A 158 0.38 -4.84 -11.77
CA ASP A 158 0.11 -5.08 -10.35
C ASP A 158 0.35 -6.57 -10.03
N HIS A 159 0.22 -6.97 -8.77
CA HIS A 159 0.20 -8.39 -8.39
C HIS A 159 -1.05 -9.08 -8.93
N LEU A 160 -1.09 -10.40 -8.76
CA LEU A 160 -2.29 -11.17 -9.09
C LEU A 160 -3.51 -10.61 -8.37
N VAL A 161 -3.32 -10.23 -7.09
CA VAL A 161 -4.39 -9.70 -6.24
C VAL A 161 -3.86 -8.59 -5.33
N ALA A 162 -4.61 -7.49 -5.16
CA ALA A 162 -4.29 -6.41 -4.26
C ALA A 162 -5.53 -5.66 -3.76
N GLY A 163 -5.80 -5.69 -2.47
CA GLY A 163 -6.98 -5.05 -1.85
C GLY A 163 -6.65 -4.12 -0.69
N GLY A 164 -7.47 -3.08 -0.51
CA GLY A 164 -7.43 -2.21 0.67
C GLY A 164 -8.21 -2.79 1.85
N LEU A 165 -7.74 -2.59 3.08
CA LEU A 165 -8.44 -3.03 4.28
C LEU A 165 -9.35 -1.91 4.82
N THR A 166 -10.65 -2.15 4.79
CA THR A 166 -11.62 -1.31 5.48
C THR A 166 -11.69 -1.67 6.97
N ALA A 167 -12.24 -0.76 7.76
CA ALA A 167 -12.36 -0.97 9.20
C ALA A 167 -13.21 -2.21 9.53
N GLY A 168 -12.72 -3.04 10.44
CA GLY A 168 -13.40 -4.27 10.87
C GLY A 168 -13.05 -5.51 10.07
N GLN A 169 -12.33 -5.39 8.96
CA GLN A 169 -11.87 -6.55 8.18
C GLN A 169 -10.50 -7.05 8.66
N SER A 170 -10.28 -8.34 8.61
CA SER A 170 -8.96 -8.94 8.75
C SER A 170 -8.24 -8.98 7.40
N ALA A 171 -6.89 -8.98 7.44
CA ALA A 171 -6.08 -9.09 6.22
C ALA A 171 -6.35 -10.41 5.49
N TRP A 172 -6.63 -11.49 6.23
CA TRP A 172 -6.95 -12.79 5.66
C TRP A 172 -8.27 -12.79 4.88
N GLU A 173 -9.36 -12.28 5.50
CA GLU A 173 -10.67 -12.19 4.84
C GLU A 173 -10.61 -11.37 3.55
N VAL A 174 -9.87 -10.25 3.57
CA VAL A 174 -9.67 -9.43 2.38
C VAL A 174 -8.87 -10.20 1.32
N ALA A 175 -7.77 -10.85 1.69
CA ALA A 175 -6.96 -11.63 0.73
C ALA A 175 -7.79 -12.72 0.03
N ILE A 176 -8.62 -13.46 0.78
CA ILE A 176 -9.47 -14.52 0.20
C ILE A 176 -10.56 -13.95 -0.71
N ARG A 177 -11.22 -12.87 -0.29
CA ARG A 177 -12.26 -12.22 -1.09
C ARG A 177 -11.72 -11.65 -2.40
N GLU A 178 -10.63 -10.87 -2.32
CA GLU A 178 -9.99 -10.27 -3.49
C GLU A 178 -9.43 -11.33 -4.47
N CYS A 179 -9.01 -12.51 -3.97
CA CYS A 179 -8.64 -13.63 -4.83
C CYS A 179 -9.75 -14.01 -5.82
N TRP A 180 -10.99 -14.01 -5.35
CA TRP A 180 -12.13 -14.29 -6.22
C TRP A 180 -12.48 -13.07 -7.10
N GLU A 181 -12.58 -11.89 -6.49
CA GLU A 181 -13.07 -10.68 -7.16
C GLU A 181 -12.13 -10.24 -8.29
N GLU A 182 -10.82 -10.20 -8.05
CA GLU A 182 -9.84 -9.73 -9.04
C GLU A 182 -9.34 -10.82 -10.00
N ALA A 183 -9.23 -12.08 -9.54
CA ALA A 183 -8.53 -13.12 -10.33
C ALA A 183 -9.32 -14.45 -10.50
N GLY A 184 -10.58 -14.53 -10.06
CA GLY A 184 -11.39 -15.74 -10.17
C GLY A 184 -10.82 -16.96 -9.45
N VAL A 185 -9.90 -16.75 -8.48
CA VAL A 185 -9.30 -17.84 -7.70
C VAL A 185 -10.36 -18.43 -6.78
N PRO A 186 -10.72 -19.70 -6.93
CA PRO A 186 -11.74 -20.33 -6.08
C PRO A 186 -11.28 -20.38 -4.63
N GLU A 187 -12.21 -20.25 -3.68
CA GLU A 187 -11.92 -20.18 -2.25
C GLU A 187 -11.05 -21.34 -1.75
N SER A 188 -11.30 -22.57 -2.22
CA SER A 188 -10.51 -23.76 -1.87
C SER A 188 -9.03 -23.63 -2.25
N LEU A 189 -8.71 -22.89 -3.29
CA LEU A 189 -7.35 -22.60 -3.72
C LEU A 189 -6.81 -21.38 -2.97
N ALA A 190 -7.60 -20.32 -2.84
CA ALA A 190 -7.23 -19.11 -2.11
C ALA A 190 -6.87 -19.40 -0.64
N GLN A 191 -7.56 -20.34 0.02
CA GLN A 191 -7.24 -20.79 1.37
C GLN A 191 -5.85 -21.45 1.53
N ARG A 192 -5.16 -21.75 0.42
CA ARG A 192 -3.77 -22.24 0.43
C ARG A 192 -2.74 -21.11 0.48
N CYS A 193 -3.16 -19.84 0.36
CA CYS A 193 -2.25 -18.73 0.43
C CYS A 193 -1.54 -18.66 1.79
N ARG A 194 -0.28 -18.23 1.77
CA ARG A 194 0.57 -18.19 2.96
C ARG A 194 0.91 -16.75 3.30
N PRO A 195 0.64 -16.28 4.53
CA PRO A 195 1.10 -14.98 4.97
C PRO A 195 2.62 -14.97 5.04
N THR A 196 3.26 -13.96 4.47
CA THR A 196 4.72 -13.88 4.35
C THR A 196 5.32 -12.68 5.07
N GLY A 197 4.47 -11.82 5.64
CA GLY A 197 4.87 -10.64 6.39
C GLY A 197 4.19 -9.39 5.90
N PHE A 198 4.93 -8.30 5.88
CA PHE A 198 4.45 -7.01 5.38
C PHE A 198 5.60 -6.18 4.83
N ILE A 199 5.27 -5.23 3.97
CA ILE A 199 6.17 -4.13 3.57
C ILE A 199 5.56 -2.80 3.96
N THR A 200 6.38 -1.75 4.01
CA THR A 200 5.92 -0.39 4.33
C THR A 200 6.30 0.61 3.23
N VAL A 201 5.40 1.56 3.02
CA VAL A 201 5.66 2.76 2.21
C VAL A 201 5.51 3.96 3.12
N PHE A 202 6.48 4.88 3.10
CA PHE A 202 6.38 6.15 3.80
C PHE A 202 7.14 7.22 3.01
N MET A 203 6.44 7.91 2.13
CA MET A 203 7.05 8.83 1.17
C MET A 203 6.24 10.11 0.99
N ASP A 204 6.90 11.16 0.50
CA ASP A 204 6.23 12.29 -0.16
C ASP A 204 5.76 11.82 -1.54
N HIS A 205 4.47 11.92 -1.77
CA HIS A 205 3.83 11.56 -3.02
C HIS A 205 2.95 12.72 -3.50
N TYR A 206 3.45 13.46 -4.46
CA TYR A 206 2.82 14.68 -4.98
C TYR A 206 2.48 15.73 -3.90
N GLY A 207 3.39 15.93 -2.94
CA GLY A 207 3.22 16.92 -1.87
C GLY A 207 2.34 16.46 -0.70
N LEU A 208 1.89 15.21 -0.71
CA LEU A 208 1.16 14.57 0.38
C LEU A 208 1.98 13.40 0.94
N ILE A 209 1.79 13.07 2.19
CA ILE A 209 2.37 11.84 2.75
C ILE A 209 1.53 10.64 2.34
N LYS A 210 2.17 9.71 1.60
CA LYS A 210 1.68 8.36 1.40
C LYS A 210 2.32 7.45 2.42
N ARG A 211 1.48 6.81 3.26
CA ARG A 211 1.90 5.88 4.29
C ARG A 211 1.06 4.62 4.22
N ASP A 212 1.67 3.51 3.84
CA ASP A 212 0.98 2.23 3.73
C ASP A 212 1.74 1.15 4.52
N LEU A 213 0.98 0.22 5.12
CA LEU A 213 1.46 -1.06 5.57
C LEU A 213 0.70 -2.14 4.78
N LEU A 214 1.42 -2.91 3.99
CA LEU A 214 0.86 -3.88 3.07
C LEU A 214 1.23 -5.29 3.53
N PHE A 215 0.23 -6.07 3.96
CA PHE A 215 0.41 -7.48 4.28
C PHE A 215 0.63 -8.27 3.00
N THR A 216 1.64 -9.12 3.00
CA THR A 216 2.05 -9.89 1.83
C THR A 216 1.67 -11.36 2.01
N TYR A 217 1.17 -11.93 0.91
CA TYR A 217 0.80 -13.34 0.80
C TYR A 217 1.42 -13.94 -0.46
N ASP A 218 1.75 -15.22 -0.39
CA ASP A 218 2.15 -16.02 -1.54
C ASP A 218 1.15 -17.14 -1.78
N LEU A 219 0.78 -17.36 -3.04
CA LEU A 219 -0.09 -18.44 -3.48
C LEU A 219 0.54 -19.20 -4.65
N GLU A 220 0.91 -20.44 -4.39
CA GLU A 220 1.30 -21.35 -5.47
C GLU A 220 0.05 -21.85 -6.19
N LEU A 221 -0.01 -21.60 -7.48
CA LEU A 221 -1.12 -21.94 -8.36
C LEU A 221 -0.76 -23.16 -9.21
N PRO A 222 -1.75 -24.00 -9.58
CA PRO A 222 -1.55 -25.09 -10.55
C PRO A 222 -1.10 -24.54 -11.91
N GLU A 223 -0.36 -25.35 -12.68
CA GLU A 223 0.11 -24.95 -14.01
C GLU A 223 -1.01 -24.68 -15.01
N ASP A 224 -2.15 -25.32 -14.82
CA ASP A 224 -3.36 -25.20 -15.65
C ASP A 224 -4.35 -24.14 -15.15
N PHE A 225 -4.00 -23.40 -14.07
CA PHE A 225 -4.82 -22.31 -13.59
C PHE A 225 -4.67 -21.09 -14.50
N GLU A 226 -5.78 -20.55 -14.95
CA GLU A 226 -5.86 -19.29 -15.69
C GLU A 226 -6.71 -18.30 -14.89
N PRO A 227 -6.15 -17.13 -14.48
CA PRO A 227 -6.92 -16.12 -13.75
C PRO A 227 -7.98 -15.48 -14.65
N GLU A 228 -9.13 -15.18 -14.06
CA GLU A 228 -10.24 -14.51 -14.73
C GLU A 228 -10.67 -13.27 -13.95
N ASN A 229 -10.71 -12.12 -14.61
CA ASN A 229 -11.19 -10.88 -14.03
C ASN A 229 -12.72 -10.92 -13.86
N THR A 230 -13.23 -10.79 -12.63
CA THR A 230 -14.66 -10.85 -12.36
C THR A 230 -15.27 -9.49 -12.02
N ASP A 231 -14.48 -8.48 -11.71
CA ASP A 231 -14.94 -7.14 -11.26
C ASP A 231 -14.65 -5.99 -12.24
N GLY A 232 -13.84 -6.24 -13.26
CA GLY A 232 -13.44 -5.25 -14.28
C GLY A 232 -12.25 -4.38 -13.88
N GLU A 233 -11.56 -4.65 -12.78
CA GLU A 233 -10.39 -3.88 -12.35
C GLU A 233 -9.10 -4.23 -13.09
N VAL A 234 -9.05 -5.43 -13.69
CA VAL A 234 -7.93 -5.98 -14.44
C VAL A 234 -8.27 -6.05 -15.93
N GLU A 235 -7.36 -5.57 -16.78
CA GLU A 235 -7.48 -5.64 -18.24
C GLU A 235 -6.96 -6.97 -18.80
N ASP A 236 -5.84 -7.46 -18.25
CA ASP A 236 -5.10 -8.63 -18.75
C ASP A 236 -4.24 -9.25 -17.64
N PHE A 237 -3.98 -10.56 -17.76
CA PHE A 237 -3.06 -11.30 -16.89
C PHE A 237 -1.91 -11.85 -17.69
N GLN A 238 -0.71 -11.79 -17.14
CA GLN A 238 0.52 -12.26 -17.77
C GLN A 238 1.25 -13.24 -16.85
N LEU A 239 1.47 -14.46 -17.30
CA LEU A 239 2.34 -15.42 -16.63
C LEU A 239 3.76 -15.29 -17.20
N LEU A 240 4.67 -14.73 -16.42
CA LEU A 240 6.04 -14.43 -16.85
C LEU A 240 7.07 -15.27 -16.09
N PRO A 241 8.17 -15.71 -16.74
CA PRO A 241 9.32 -16.26 -16.03
C PRO A 241 9.83 -15.26 -15.01
N ILE A 242 10.32 -15.75 -13.87
CA ILE A 242 10.74 -14.87 -12.79
C ILE A 242 11.87 -13.91 -13.18
N GLU A 243 12.76 -14.31 -14.06
CA GLU A 243 13.85 -13.49 -14.62
C GLU A 243 13.31 -12.27 -15.37
N GLU A 244 12.21 -12.45 -16.09
CA GLU A 244 11.55 -11.34 -16.80
C GLU A 244 10.88 -10.37 -15.79
N VAL A 245 10.29 -10.89 -14.70
CA VAL A 245 9.75 -10.05 -13.63
C VAL A 245 10.85 -9.24 -12.94
N VAL A 246 12.00 -9.86 -12.68
CA VAL A 246 13.20 -9.16 -12.15
C VAL A 246 13.62 -8.04 -13.10
N ARG A 247 13.68 -8.32 -14.41
CA ARG A 247 14.04 -7.32 -15.44
C ARG A 247 13.05 -6.16 -15.47
N LEU A 248 11.74 -6.44 -15.44
CA LEU A 248 10.69 -5.40 -15.37
C LEU A 248 10.89 -4.49 -14.15
N VAL A 249 11.12 -5.06 -12.97
CA VAL A 249 11.36 -4.29 -11.73
C VAL A 249 12.66 -3.48 -11.81
N ALA A 250 13.72 -4.04 -12.40
CA ALA A 250 15.04 -3.40 -12.47
C ALA A 250 15.09 -2.26 -13.49
N GLU A 251 14.51 -2.45 -14.67
CA GLU A 251 14.78 -1.64 -15.86
C GLU A 251 13.62 -0.73 -16.28
N THR A 252 12.39 -1.00 -15.80
CA THR A 252 11.20 -0.26 -16.24
C THR A 252 10.47 0.44 -15.09
N ASP A 253 9.53 1.30 -15.41
CA ASP A 253 8.55 1.88 -14.49
C ASP A 253 7.13 1.33 -14.74
N GLU A 254 7.01 0.18 -15.41
CA GLU A 254 5.72 -0.42 -15.76
C GLU A 254 4.99 -1.04 -14.57
N VAL A 255 5.73 -1.47 -13.55
CA VAL A 255 5.15 -2.02 -12.33
C VAL A 255 4.75 -0.88 -11.38
N LYS A 256 3.53 -0.95 -10.85
CA LYS A 256 3.01 0.02 -9.88
C LYS A 256 3.97 0.19 -8.70
N LEU A 257 4.14 1.43 -8.24
CA LEU A 257 5.19 1.85 -7.33
C LEU A 257 5.39 0.93 -6.11
N ASN A 258 4.33 0.69 -5.33
CA ASN A 258 4.40 -0.13 -4.11
C ASN A 258 4.50 -1.63 -4.42
N CYS A 259 4.06 -2.08 -5.59
CA CYS A 259 4.17 -3.47 -6.01
C CYS A 259 5.63 -3.89 -6.22
N ASN A 260 6.48 -2.98 -6.67
CA ASN A 260 7.91 -3.25 -6.74
C ASN A 260 8.50 -3.67 -5.38
N LEU A 261 8.04 -3.09 -4.25
CA LEU A 261 8.52 -3.50 -2.93
C LEU A 261 8.06 -4.91 -2.54
N VAL A 262 6.84 -5.28 -2.89
CA VAL A 262 6.31 -6.63 -2.62
C VAL A 262 7.04 -7.67 -3.47
N LEU A 263 7.34 -7.35 -4.74
CA LEU A 263 8.16 -8.21 -5.62
C LEU A 263 9.59 -8.35 -5.08
N LEU A 264 10.21 -7.27 -4.61
CA LEU A 264 11.53 -7.33 -3.98
C LEU A 264 11.53 -8.21 -2.71
N ASP A 265 10.48 -8.11 -1.88
CA ASP A 265 10.31 -9.00 -0.72
C ASP A 265 10.19 -10.47 -1.16
N PHE A 266 9.42 -10.73 -2.22
CA PHE A 266 9.32 -12.06 -2.82
C PHE A 266 10.69 -12.56 -3.32
N PHE A 267 11.44 -11.73 -4.06
CA PHE A 267 12.76 -12.10 -4.58
C PHE A 267 13.75 -12.47 -3.46
N VAL A 268 13.74 -11.70 -2.36
CA VAL A 268 14.57 -12.01 -1.17
C VAL A 268 14.17 -13.35 -0.55
N ARG A 269 12.88 -13.56 -0.31
CA ARG A 269 12.37 -14.78 0.36
C ARG A 269 12.54 -16.06 -0.46
N HIS A 270 12.49 -15.95 -1.77
CA HIS A 270 12.66 -17.08 -2.69
C HIS A 270 14.10 -17.25 -3.18
N GLY A 271 15.07 -16.48 -2.64
CA GLY A 271 16.49 -16.61 -2.98
C GLY A 271 16.83 -16.19 -4.42
N ILE A 272 15.96 -15.41 -5.07
CA ILE A 272 16.21 -14.82 -6.38
C ILE A 272 17.16 -13.63 -6.22
N LEU A 273 16.91 -12.79 -5.20
CA LEU A 273 17.84 -11.74 -4.76
C LEU A 273 18.62 -12.26 -3.54
N THR A 274 19.93 -12.41 -3.71
CA THR A 274 20.82 -13.04 -2.72
C THR A 274 21.75 -12.02 -2.05
N PRO A 275 22.41 -12.38 -0.93
CA PRO A 275 23.37 -11.51 -0.24
C PRO A 275 24.56 -11.03 -1.10
N GLU A 276 24.82 -11.66 -2.23
CA GLU A 276 25.87 -11.28 -3.18
C GLU A 276 25.51 -10.02 -3.98
N HIS A 277 24.22 -9.62 -3.99
CA HIS A 277 23.81 -8.38 -4.64
C HIS A 277 24.34 -7.16 -3.87
N PRO A 278 24.97 -6.16 -4.54
CA PRO A 278 25.64 -5.02 -3.87
C PRO A 278 24.76 -4.24 -2.91
N HIS A 279 23.46 -4.16 -3.17
CA HIS A 279 22.47 -3.41 -2.39
C HIS A 279 21.53 -4.31 -1.57
N TYR A 280 21.84 -5.58 -1.37
CA TYR A 280 20.97 -6.53 -0.69
C TYR A 280 20.49 -6.03 0.69
N SER A 281 21.42 -5.64 1.55
CA SER A 281 21.07 -5.16 2.90
C SER A 281 20.27 -3.86 2.90
N GLU A 282 20.57 -2.95 1.98
CA GLU A 282 19.77 -1.72 1.80
C GLU A 282 18.34 -2.05 1.40
N ILE A 283 18.15 -2.98 0.47
CA ILE A 283 16.82 -3.41 0.02
C ILE A 283 16.05 -4.05 1.19
N VAL A 284 16.63 -5.06 1.85
CA VAL A 284 15.99 -5.79 2.95
C VAL A 284 15.57 -4.86 4.09
N LEU A 285 16.42 -3.94 4.49
CA LEU A 285 16.09 -2.95 5.53
C LEU A 285 15.07 -1.94 5.03
N GLY A 286 15.18 -1.49 3.77
CA GLY A 286 14.32 -0.51 3.15
C GLY A 286 12.87 -0.97 2.97
N LEU A 287 12.63 -2.27 2.81
CA LEU A 287 11.28 -2.85 2.69
C LEU A 287 10.39 -2.57 3.92
N ARG A 288 10.97 -2.29 5.08
CA ARG A 288 10.25 -2.07 6.35
C ARG A 288 10.67 -0.76 7.05
N ALA A 289 11.32 0.15 6.32
CA ALA A 289 11.86 1.40 6.87
C ALA A 289 10.77 2.47 7.14
N GLY A 290 9.53 2.27 6.70
CA GLY A 290 8.42 3.19 6.95
C GLY A 290 7.98 3.30 8.42
N GLY A 291 8.59 2.52 9.30
CA GLY A 291 8.29 2.50 10.73
C GLY A 291 7.03 1.73 11.08
N SER A 292 6.84 1.48 12.37
CA SER A 292 5.54 1.02 12.90
C SER A 292 4.48 2.08 12.63
N ALA A 293 3.31 1.61 12.26
CA ALA A 293 2.12 2.45 12.19
C ALA A 293 1.88 3.13 13.54
#